data_b6fd132bd54d40c1bcb2599b8a590def
#
_entry.id   b6fd132bd54d40c1bcb2599b8a590def
#
_cell.length_a   1.000
_cell.length_b   1.000
_cell.length_c   1.000
_cell.angle_alpha   90.00
_cell.angle_beta   90.00
_cell.angle_gamma   90.00
#
_symmetry.space_group_name_H-M   'P 1'
#
loop_
_entity.id
_entity.type
_entity.pdbx_description
1 polymer ?
#
loop_
_entity_poly.entity_id
_entity_poly.type
_entity_poly.pdbx_seq_one_letter_code
_entity_poly.pdbx_strand_id
1 'polypeptide(L)'
;MSSQLQELLDGAKAGQWILPLAQRPNPVSLARAIGEICGAAQRTDDPTAVRLQRLIGEPEHLIFVIADGFGMNFVNTLPEDSFSRTNLAFENRAAFPSSTGPNLFSFGRAEWPGQPGAIGWYVHL
;
A
#
# COMPACT_ATOMS: atom_id res chain seq x y z
N MET A 1 2.91 22.64 18.25
CA MET A 1 2.06 21.58 17.61
C MET A 1 0.65 21.78 18.11
N SER A 2 -0.39 21.67 17.26
CA SER A 2 -1.76 21.74 17.76
C SER A 2 -2.06 20.54 18.67
N SER A 3 -2.95 20.70 19.66
CA SER A 3 -3.35 19.61 20.56
C SER A 3 -3.90 18.40 19.80
N GLN A 4 -4.61 18.61 18.69
CA GLN A 4 -5.13 17.56 17.81
C GLN A 4 -4.03 16.74 17.15
N LEU A 5 -2.95 17.37 16.69
CA LEU A 5 -1.82 16.64 16.12
C LEU A 5 -1.12 15.76 17.16
N GLN A 6 -0.99 16.24 18.38
CA GLN A 6 -0.42 15.47 19.48
C GLN A 6 -1.29 14.25 19.81
N GLU A 7 -2.61 14.43 19.87
CA GLU A 7 -3.57 13.34 20.11
C GLU A 7 -3.49 12.25 19.01
N LEU A 8 -3.40 12.66 17.73
CA LEU A 8 -3.21 11.75 16.62
C LEU A 8 -1.91 10.94 16.75
N LEU A 9 -0.81 11.60 17.08
CA LEU A 9 0.48 10.93 17.25
C LEU A 9 0.48 9.98 18.45
N ASP A 10 -0.15 10.36 19.54
CA ASP A 10 -0.21 9.53 20.75
C ASP A 10 -1.11 8.30 20.52
N GLY A 11 -2.23 8.43 19.80
CA GLY A 11 -3.06 7.30 19.39
C GLY A 11 -2.34 6.34 18.45
N ALA A 12 -1.53 6.85 17.52
CA ALA A 12 -0.70 6.02 16.66
C ALA A 12 0.38 5.26 17.46
N LYS A 13 1.02 5.90 18.44
CA LYS A 13 1.99 5.26 19.34
C LYS A 13 1.33 4.20 20.23
N ALA A 14 0.10 4.46 20.66
CA ALA A 14 -0.70 3.51 21.45
C ALA A 14 -1.28 2.35 20.61
N GLY A 15 -1.08 2.35 19.27
CA GLY A 15 -1.60 1.32 18.38
C GLY A 15 -3.10 1.39 18.11
N GLN A 16 -3.74 2.52 18.42
CA GLN A 16 -5.17 2.73 18.18
C GLN A 16 -5.47 2.90 16.68
N TRP A 17 -4.53 3.43 15.92
CA TRP A 17 -4.57 3.52 14.45
C TRP A 17 -3.20 3.39 13.82
N ILE A 18 -3.20 3.06 12.54
CA ILE A 18 -2.00 2.87 11.73
C ILE A 18 -1.87 4.05 10.78
N LEU A 19 -0.75 4.78 10.86
CA LEU A 19 -0.45 5.85 9.91
C LEU A 19 0.11 5.27 8.60
N PRO A 20 -0.32 5.78 7.43
CA PRO A 20 0.33 5.47 6.17
C PRO A 20 1.71 6.12 6.16
N LEU A 21 2.76 5.31 6.04
CA LEU A 21 4.14 5.77 6.03
C LEU A 21 4.80 5.38 4.71
N ALA A 22 5.42 6.34 4.04
CA ALA A 22 6.13 6.11 2.78
C ALA A 22 7.28 5.08 2.90
N GLN A 23 7.86 4.93 4.11
CA GLN A 23 8.95 3.98 4.38
C GLN A 23 8.47 2.53 4.61
N ARG A 24 7.17 2.32 4.69
CA ARG A 24 6.57 0.98 4.79
C ARG A 24 5.96 0.58 3.46
N PRO A 25 5.88 -0.73 3.13
CA PRO A 25 5.16 -1.17 1.94
C PRO A 25 3.77 -0.55 1.89
N ASN A 26 3.42 0.02 0.75
CA ASN A 26 2.19 0.77 0.51
C ASN A 26 1.79 0.65 -0.97
N PRO A 27 0.52 0.93 -1.35
CA PRO A 27 0.04 0.74 -2.72
C PRO A 27 0.82 1.56 -3.74
N VAL A 28 1.29 2.76 -3.38
CA VAL A 28 2.06 3.62 -4.28
C VAL A 28 3.42 3.02 -4.61
N SER A 29 4.17 2.61 -3.56
CA SER A 29 5.48 1.96 -3.74
C SER A 29 5.35 0.62 -4.47
N LEU A 30 4.29 -0.15 -4.22
CA LEU A 30 4.03 -1.42 -4.91
C LEU A 30 3.70 -1.18 -6.39
N ALA A 31 2.85 -0.19 -6.70
CA ALA A 31 2.53 0.18 -8.08
C ALA A 31 3.77 0.63 -8.86
N ARG A 32 4.65 1.41 -8.23
CA ARG A 32 5.94 1.82 -8.82
C ARG A 32 6.84 0.62 -9.10
N ALA A 33 6.98 -0.28 -8.12
CA ALA A 33 7.79 -1.49 -8.29
C ALA A 33 7.28 -2.36 -9.45
N ILE A 34 5.97 -2.60 -9.54
CA ILE A 34 5.35 -3.35 -10.63
C ILE A 34 5.55 -2.63 -11.97
N GLY A 35 5.33 -1.31 -11.99
CA GLY A 35 5.52 -0.51 -13.20
C GLY A 35 6.94 -0.61 -13.76
N GLU A 36 7.95 -0.56 -12.90
CA GLU A 36 9.35 -0.71 -13.31
C GLU A 36 9.68 -2.12 -13.83
N ILE A 37 9.17 -3.17 -13.15
CA ILE A 37 9.30 -4.55 -13.63
C ILE A 37 8.67 -4.71 -15.01
N CYS A 38 7.56 -4.01 -15.28
CA CYS A 38 6.88 -4.01 -16.56
C CYS A 38 7.48 -3.04 -17.60
N GLY A 39 8.60 -2.38 -17.30
CA GLY A 39 9.31 -1.50 -18.23
C GLY A 39 8.77 -0.06 -18.29
N ALA A 40 7.97 0.38 -17.33
CA ALA A 40 7.58 1.78 -17.22
C ALA A 40 8.80 2.67 -16.88
N ALA A 41 8.80 3.91 -17.40
CA ALA A 41 9.87 4.86 -17.11
C ALA A 41 10.02 5.08 -15.59
N GLN A 42 11.24 4.95 -15.09
CA GLN A 42 11.58 5.07 -13.67
C GLN A 42 11.12 6.40 -13.07
N ARG A 43 10.42 6.31 -11.94
CA ARG A 43 10.11 7.43 -11.04
C ARG A 43 10.72 7.19 -9.66
N THR A 44 11.94 6.68 -9.59
CA THR A 44 12.46 6.04 -8.40
C THR A 44 13.45 6.83 -7.61
N ASP A 45 12.92 7.77 -6.86
CA ASP A 45 13.50 8.13 -5.56
C ASP A 45 12.74 7.43 -4.41
N ASP A 46 12.05 6.30 -4.67
CA ASP A 46 11.26 5.57 -3.68
C ASP A 46 12.00 4.29 -3.22
N PRO A 47 12.73 4.34 -2.08
CA PRO A 47 13.50 3.19 -1.60
C PRO A 47 12.62 2.00 -1.23
N THR A 48 11.33 2.23 -0.91
CA THR A 48 10.38 1.16 -0.64
C THR A 48 10.01 0.43 -1.92
N ALA A 49 9.80 1.15 -3.03
CA ALA A 49 9.56 0.54 -4.35
C ALA A 49 10.77 -0.30 -4.80
N VAL A 50 11.99 0.22 -4.68
CA VAL A 50 13.21 -0.53 -4.99
C VAL A 50 13.31 -1.83 -4.17
N ARG A 51 12.97 -1.77 -2.87
CA ARG A 51 12.97 -2.97 -2.03
C ARG A 51 11.91 -3.99 -2.46
N LEU A 52 10.70 -3.53 -2.82
CA LEU A 52 9.63 -4.38 -3.31
C LEU A 52 9.97 -5.01 -4.66
N GLN A 53 10.58 -4.25 -5.57
CA GLN A 53 11.07 -4.75 -6.84
C GLN A 53 12.06 -5.91 -6.67
N ARG A 54 13.03 -5.76 -5.76
CA ARG A 54 13.98 -6.83 -5.44
C ARG A 54 13.32 -8.08 -4.84
N LEU A 55 12.25 -7.89 -4.06
CA LEU A 55 11.49 -8.99 -3.48
C LEU A 55 10.67 -9.74 -4.52
N ILE A 56 10.04 -9.03 -5.47
CA ILE A 56 9.27 -9.62 -6.58
C ILE A 56 10.23 -10.29 -7.59
N GLY A 57 11.40 -9.70 -7.82
CA GLY A 57 12.39 -10.17 -8.79
C GLY A 57 12.06 -9.74 -10.22
N GLU A 58 12.62 -10.48 -11.18
CA GLU A 58 12.47 -10.25 -12.62
C GLU A 58 11.72 -11.42 -13.26
N PRO A 59 10.40 -11.54 -13.06
CA PRO A 59 9.63 -12.65 -13.64
C PRO A 59 9.44 -12.43 -15.15
N GLU A 60 9.45 -13.50 -15.93
CA GLU A 60 9.11 -13.46 -17.35
C GLU A 60 7.64 -13.05 -17.56
N HIS A 61 6.76 -13.47 -16.64
CA HIS A 61 5.35 -13.11 -16.61
C HIS A 61 4.95 -12.72 -15.19
N LEU A 62 4.22 -11.60 -15.04
CA LEU A 62 3.71 -11.11 -13.77
C LEU A 62 2.18 -11.07 -13.81
N ILE A 63 1.54 -11.85 -12.93
CA ILE A 63 0.09 -11.79 -12.71
C ILE A 63 -0.14 -11.07 -11.37
N PHE A 64 -0.77 -9.90 -11.42
CA PHE A 64 -1.11 -9.11 -10.24
C PHE A 64 -2.59 -9.26 -9.92
N VAL A 65 -2.90 -9.81 -8.74
CA VAL A 65 -4.28 -10.02 -8.28
C VAL A 65 -4.53 -9.16 -7.05
N ILE A 66 -5.59 -8.36 -7.09
CA ILE A 66 -6.07 -7.58 -5.94
C ILE A 66 -7.30 -8.27 -5.37
N ALA A 67 -7.21 -8.72 -4.12
CA ALA A 67 -8.35 -9.26 -3.38
C ALA A 67 -8.87 -8.20 -2.41
N ASP A 68 -10.02 -7.60 -2.72
CA ASP A 68 -10.63 -6.57 -1.87
C ASP A 68 -11.12 -7.18 -0.55
N GLY A 69 -10.93 -6.44 0.54
CA GLY A 69 -11.28 -6.91 1.89
C GLY A 69 -10.37 -8.00 2.47
N PHE A 70 -9.39 -8.52 1.72
CA PHE A 70 -8.48 -9.57 2.16
C PHE A 70 -7.31 -8.97 2.95
N GLY A 71 -7.60 -8.45 4.15
CA GLY A 71 -6.61 -7.81 5.01
C GLY A 71 -5.92 -8.77 5.98
N MET A 72 -4.87 -8.29 6.67
CA MET A 72 -4.10 -9.07 7.65
C MET A 72 -4.94 -9.61 8.81
N ASN A 73 -6.01 -8.92 9.20
CA ASN A 73 -6.98 -9.40 10.17
C ASN A 73 -7.62 -10.72 9.73
N PHE A 74 -7.90 -10.89 8.44
CA PHE A 74 -8.43 -12.13 7.87
C PHE A 74 -7.31 -13.17 7.69
N VAL A 75 -6.17 -12.79 7.11
CA VAL A 75 -5.02 -13.68 6.89
C VAL A 75 -4.59 -14.34 8.19
N ASN A 76 -4.58 -13.62 9.30
CA ASN A 76 -4.19 -14.12 10.62
C ASN A 76 -5.16 -15.16 11.21
N THR A 77 -6.39 -15.26 10.68
CA THR A 77 -7.37 -16.30 11.09
C THR A 77 -7.25 -17.59 10.30
N LEU A 78 -6.52 -17.59 9.20
CA LEU A 78 -6.31 -18.77 8.37
C LEU A 78 -5.38 -19.78 9.06
N PRO A 79 -5.47 -21.08 8.73
CA PRO A 79 -4.51 -22.09 9.14
C PRO A 79 -3.06 -21.68 8.78
N GLU A 80 -2.10 -22.08 9.60
CA GLU A 80 -0.68 -21.72 9.39
C GLU A 80 -0.11 -22.28 8.09
N ASP A 81 -0.60 -23.42 7.65
CA ASP A 81 -0.23 -24.10 6.41
C ASP A 81 -1.03 -23.62 5.18
N SER A 82 -1.92 -22.64 5.35
CA SER A 82 -2.69 -22.08 4.22
C SER A 82 -1.77 -21.39 3.21
N PHE A 83 -2.14 -21.44 1.93
CA PHE A 83 -1.40 -20.82 0.84
C PHE A 83 -1.07 -19.35 1.12
N SER A 84 -2.03 -18.58 1.62
CA SER A 84 -1.85 -17.14 1.89
C SER A 84 -0.88 -16.86 3.03
N ARG A 85 -0.82 -17.72 4.07
CA ARG A 85 0.13 -17.52 5.18
C ARG A 85 1.53 -18.02 4.82
N THR A 86 1.64 -19.15 4.17
CA THR A 86 2.94 -19.73 3.79
C THR A 86 3.67 -18.91 2.72
N ASN A 87 2.93 -18.14 1.90
CA ASN A 87 3.48 -17.30 0.85
C ASN A 87 3.42 -15.79 1.19
N LEU A 88 3.17 -15.43 2.44
CA LEU A 88 3.15 -14.02 2.87
C LEU A 88 4.57 -13.43 2.84
N ALA A 89 4.87 -12.62 1.83
CA ALA A 89 6.18 -12.00 1.65
C ALA A 89 6.33 -10.67 2.42
N PHE A 90 5.25 -9.90 2.53
CA PHE A 90 5.23 -8.62 3.26
C PHE A 90 3.81 -8.15 3.54
N GLU A 91 3.69 -7.27 4.54
CA GLU A 91 2.44 -6.56 4.84
C GLU A 91 2.42 -5.23 4.12
N ASN A 92 1.35 -4.95 3.40
CA ASN A 92 1.11 -3.69 2.71
C ASN A 92 0.11 -2.83 3.50
N ARG A 93 0.46 -1.57 3.75
CA ARG A 93 -0.42 -0.62 4.44
C ARG A 93 -1.21 0.18 3.42
N ALA A 94 -2.53 0.20 3.55
CA ALA A 94 -3.38 1.03 2.71
C ALA A 94 -2.96 2.50 2.75
N ALA A 95 -3.21 3.23 1.67
CA ALA A 95 -3.12 4.69 1.66
C ALA A 95 -4.25 5.29 2.51
N PHE A 96 -4.15 6.56 2.82
CA PHE A 96 -5.22 7.28 3.50
C PHE A 96 -5.97 8.18 2.47
N PRO A 97 -7.30 8.13 2.45
CA PRO A 97 -8.22 7.24 3.18
C PRO A 97 -8.08 5.76 2.78
N SER A 98 -8.28 4.85 3.75
CA SER A 98 -8.08 3.40 3.57
C SER A 98 -9.23 2.69 2.86
N SER A 99 -10.04 3.42 2.08
CA SER A 99 -11.12 2.86 1.27
C SER A 99 -10.62 2.37 -0.10
N THR A 100 -11.37 1.50 -0.73
CA THR A 100 -11.03 0.84 -2.01
C THR A 100 -10.75 1.85 -3.12
N GLY A 101 -11.61 2.86 -3.32
CA GLY A 101 -11.48 3.84 -4.40
C GLY A 101 -10.14 4.56 -4.41
N PRO A 102 -9.75 5.30 -3.35
CA PRO A 102 -8.45 5.96 -3.26
C PRO A 102 -7.26 5.01 -3.42
N ASN A 103 -7.35 3.77 -2.89
CA ASN A 103 -6.27 2.80 -3.01
C ASN A 103 -6.12 2.26 -4.44
N LEU A 104 -7.21 1.92 -5.13
CA LEU A 104 -7.19 1.54 -6.55
C LEU A 104 -6.67 2.68 -7.43
N PHE A 105 -7.04 3.91 -7.11
CA PHE A 105 -6.52 5.09 -7.79
C PHE A 105 -5.00 5.23 -7.61
N SER A 106 -4.51 4.99 -6.40
CA SER A 106 -3.06 4.98 -6.11
C SER A 106 -2.32 3.90 -6.90
N PHE A 107 -2.90 2.72 -7.07
CA PHE A 107 -2.34 1.68 -7.94
C PHE A 107 -2.30 2.12 -9.40
N GLY A 108 -3.39 2.70 -9.93
CA GLY A 108 -3.46 3.09 -11.34
C GLY A 108 -2.50 4.22 -11.71
N ARG A 109 -2.18 5.12 -10.78
CA ARG A 109 -1.34 6.29 -11.01
C ARG A 109 0.05 6.23 -10.38
N ALA A 110 0.28 5.30 -9.48
CA ALA A 110 1.48 5.24 -8.64
C ALA A 110 1.73 6.55 -7.84
N GLU A 111 0.63 7.18 -7.40
CA GLU A 111 0.60 8.46 -6.68
C GLU A 111 -0.25 8.36 -5.41
N TRP A 112 0.07 9.16 -4.38
CA TRP A 112 -0.75 9.23 -3.18
C TRP A 112 -2.11 9.87 -3.48
N PRO A 113 -3.22 9.44 -2.85
CA PRO A 113 -4.56 9.93 -3.17
C PRO A 113 -4.73 11.45 -3.04
N GLY A 114 -3.98 12.09 -2.15
CA GLY A 114 -4.00 13.54 -1.95
C GLY A 114 -3.36 14.35 -3.08
N GLN A 115 -2.47 13.75 -3.89
CA GLN A 115 -1.78 14.47 -4.97
C GLN A 115 -2.75 14.88 -6.09
N PRO A 116 -3.59 13.97 -6.64
CA PRO A 116 -4.60 14.32 -7.63
C PRO A 116 -5.96 14.68 -7.01
N GLY A 117 -6.09 14.75 -5.69
CA GLY A 117 -7.35 15.04 -5.01
C GLY A 117 -8.34 13.87 -4.94
N ALA A 118 -7.93 12.64 -5.25
CA ALA A 118 -8.78 11.45 -5.22
C ALA A 118 -8.93 10.87 -3.80
N ILE A 119 -9.52 11.63 -2.90
CA ILE A 119 -9.65 11.32 -1.47
C ILE A 119 -10.94 10.57 -1.10
N GLY A 120 -11.75 10.16 -2.07
CA GLY A 120 -13.00 9.46 -1.83
C GLY A 120 -13.61 8.91 -3.13
N TRP A 121 -14.79 8.28 -2.99
CA TRP A 121 -15.58 7.82 -4.14
C TRP A 121 -16.25 8.98 -4.90
N TYR A 122 -16.51 10.08 -4.20
CA TYR A 122 -17.10 11.29 -4.75
C TYR A 122 -16.19 12.46 -4.44
N VAL A 123 -15.79 13.18 -5.48
CA VAL A 123 -14.99 14.40 -5.38
C VAL A 123 -15.82 15.53 -5.96
N HIS A 124 -16.06 16.58 -5.17
CA HIS A 124 -16.59 17.82 -5.70
C HIS A 124 -15.44 18.54 -6.44
N LEU A 125 -15.65 18.75 -7.73
CA LEU A 125 -14.79 19.58 -8.58
C LEU A 125 -15.20 21.05 -8.48
#